data_55cb8c38d6aa25c1a113e877a0d89499
#
_entry.id   55cb8c38d6aa25c1a113e877a0d89499
#
_cell.length_a   1.000
_cell.length_b   1.000
_cell.length_c   1.000
_cell.angle_alpha   90.00
_cell.angle_beta   90.00
_cell.angle_gamma   90.00
#
_symmetry.space_group_name_H-M   'P 1'
#
loop_
_entity.id
_entity.type
_entity.pdbx_description
1 polymer ?
#
loop_
_entity_poly.entity_id
_entity_poly.type
_entity_poly.pdbx_seq_one_letter_code
_entity_poly.pdbx_strand_id
1 'polypeptide(L)'
;PNTTPSTTPATTPDIPPITPAAAAPVRPRCAIFPDGSKIELPPDRDPRDVFAAWLITPDNPWFARNISNRLWAWLLGRGIIHEPDDIRPDNPPSNPALLTYLERELVTNRYNLQHLYRIILNSRTYQHSPVLRVPSPAAAANFASYPLRRMDAEVLIDALNKITGATDLYTSAIPEPFTYIPADQPAIALPDGSITSPFLALFGRSARATGMVSERDNKPIPAQWLYLLNSSHIQRKMEQSANLKTIMDPSRKAPAIIEDLYLTIMSRFPTPEEVATIGAYGQVQPAKPAAAANPAKPAGVVKRREDWLDVAWALLNSSEFLYLH
;
A
#
# COMPACT_ATOMS: atom_id res chain seq x y z
N PRO A 1 -76.26 -2.58 36.40
CA PRO A 1 -75.38 -2.65 37.52
C PRO A 1 -73.92 -2.80 37.06
N ASN A 2 -73.19 -1.70 37.17
CA ASN A 2 -71.79 -1.63 36.90
C ASN A 2 -71.02 -1.99 38.17
N THR A 3 -70.23 -3.03 38.13
CA THR A 3 -69.26 -3.35 39.16
C THR A 3 -67.85 -3.03 38.62
N THR A 4 -67.28 -1.99 39.16
CA THR A 4 -65.86 -1.57 38.96
C THR A 4 -64.98 -2.47 39.83
N PRO A 5 -63.87 -3.04 39.33
CA PRO A 5 -62.93 -3.74 40.18
C PRO A 5 -62.00 -2.74 40.91
N SER A 6 -61.92 -2.87 42.22
CA SER A 6 -61.00 -2.17 43.12
C SER A 6 -59.57 -2.65 42.88
N THR A 7 -58.69 -1.77 42.46
CA THR A 7 -57.24 -2.02 42.33
C THR A 7 -56.56 -1.70 43.66
N THR A 8 -56.08 -2.72 44.35
CA THR A 8 -55.22 -2.60 45.53
C THR A 8 -53.81 -2.19 45.06
N PRO A 9 -53.17 -1.18 45.66
CA PRO A 9 -51.77 -0.84 45.26
C PRO A 9 -50.80 -1.93 45.71
N ALA A 10 -50.01 -2.42 44.78
CA ALA A 10 -48.92 -3.34 45.06
C ALA A 10 -47.87 -2.72 45.93
N THR A 11 -47.59 -3.31 47.06
CA THR A 11 -46.53 -2.93 47.99
C THR A 11 -45.19 -3.22 47.33
N THR A 12 -44.38 -2.18 47.11
CA THR A 12 -43.00 -2.31 46.61
C THR A 12 -42.17 -3.04 47.68
N PRO A 13 -41.43 -4.11 47.34
CA PRO A 13 -40.58 -4.75 48.33
C PRO A 13 -39.46 -3.85 48.76
N ASP A 14 -39.26 -3.71 50.08
CA ASP A 14 -38.12 -3.00 50.67
C ASP A 14 -36.81 -3.69 50.27
N ILE A 15 -36.08 -3.08 49.37
CA ILE A 15 -34.73 -3.52 48.99
C ILE A 15 -33.80 -2.98 50.10
N PRO A 16 -33.11 -3.84 50.84
CA PRO A 16 -32.19 -3.38 51.88
C PRO A 16 -31.05 -2.58 51.22
N PRO A 17 -30.52 -1.52 51.84
CA PRO A 17 -29.44 -0.71 51.29
C PRO A 17 -28.23 -1.58 51.05
N ILE A 18 -27.74 -1.56 49.82
CA ILE A 18 -26.50 -2.23 49.43
C ILE A 18 -25.36 -1.53 50.14
N THR A 19 -24.86 -2.12 51.20
CA THR A 19 -23.64 -1.65 51.87
C THR A 19 -22.50 -1.82 50.86
N PRO A 20 -21.77 -0.77 50.48
CA PRO A 20 -20.64 -0.94 49.59
C PRO A 20 -19.65 -1.90 50.25
N ALA A 21 -19.39 -3.04 49.56
CA ALA A 21 -18.37 -3.97 50.01
C ALA A 21 -17.05 -3.23 50.15
N ALA A 22 -16.41 -3.36 51.32
CA ALA A 22 -15.08 -2.81 51.54
C ALA A 22 -14.19 -3.15 50.37
N ALA A 23 -13.60 -2.12 49.73
CA ALA A 23 -12.74 -2.31 48.58
C ALA A 23 -11.63 -3.31 48.99
N ALA A 24 -11.57 -4.46 48.27
CA ALA A 24 -10.53 -5.41 48.48
C ALA A 24 -9.17 -4.71 48.31
N PRO A 25 -8.16 -5.02 49.11
CA PRO A 25 -6.84 -4.39 48.98
C PRO A 25 -6.34 -4.57 47.55
N VAL A 26 -6.13 -3.47 46.85
CA VAL A 26 -5.62 -3.47 45.48
C VAL A 26 -4.24 -4.07 45.53
N ARG A 27 -4.10 -5.32 45.10
CA ARG A 27 -2.77 -5.95 44.96
C ARG A 27 -1.99 -5.15 43.91
N PRO A 28 -0.73 -4.80 44.19
CA PRO A 28 0.09 -4.13 43.20
C PRO A 28 0.15 -4.99 41.95
N ARG A 29 -0.26 -4.41 40.84
CA ARG A 29 -0.18 -5.09 39.54
C ARG A 29 1.25 -5.02 39.08
N CYS A 30 1.96 -6.16 39.05
CA CYS A 30 3.30 -6.25 38.49
C CYS A 30 3.21 -6.75 37.06
N ALA A 31 4.00 -6.14 36.16
CA ALA A 31 4.26 -6.63 34.81
C ALA A 31 5.73 -7.06 34.69
N ILE A 32 5.96 -8.05 33.83
CA ILE A 32 7.30 -8.47 33.43
C ILE A 32 7.44 -8.18 31.94
N PHE A 33 8.42 -7.35 31.58
CA PHE A 33 8.71 -7.04 30.20
C PHE A 33 9.47 -8.18 29.51
N PRO A 34 9.53 -8.22 28.16
CA PRO A 34 10.26 -9.23 27.41
C PRO A 34 11.75 -9.37 27.75
N ASP A 35 12.38 -8.31 28.27
CA ASP A 35 13.77 -8.30 28.76
C ASP A 35 13.91 -8.91 30.17
N GLY A 36 12.79 -9.34 30.78
CA GLY A 36 12.76 -9.87 32.13
C GLY A 36 12.69 -8.80 33.24
N SER A 37 12.75 -7.52 32.91
CA SER A 37 12.58 -6.44 33.88
C SER A 37 11.17 -6.42 34.45
N LYS A 38 11.05 -6.11 35.75
CA LYS A 38 9.77 -6.07 36.47
C LYS A 38 9.43 -4.64 36.81
N ILE A 39 8.18 -4.28 36.62
CA ILE A 39 7.65 -2.98 36.98
C ILE A 39 6.34 -3.14 37.75
N GLU A 40 6.17 -2.32 38.80
CA GLU A 40 4.87 -2.14 39.44
C GLU A 40 4.05 -1.18 38.60
N LEU A 41 2.86 -1.62 38.19
CA LEU A 41 1.97 -0.80 37.39
C LEU A 41 1.26 0.21 38.28
N PRO A 42 1.41 1.51 38.04
CA PRO A 42 0.66 2.55 38.78
C PRO A 42 -0.84 2.30 38.61
N PRO A 43 -1.64 2.44 39.70
CA PRO A 43 -3.07 2.17 39.65
C PRO A 43 -3.87 3.16 38.79
N ASP A 44 -3.30 4.33 38.56
CA ASP A 44 -3.87 5.46 37.82
C ASP A 44 -3.41 5.54 36.34
N ARG A 45 -2.53 4.63 35.91
CA ARG A 45 -2.05 4.60 34.54
C ARG A 45 -2.52 3.36 33.79
N ASP A 46 -2.82 3.54 32.51
CA ASP A 46 -3.08 2.42 31.60
C ASP A 46 -1.79 1.57 31.45
N PRO A 47 -1.85 0.24 31.68
CA PRO A 47 -0.70 -0.65 31.49
C PRO A 47 -0.09 -0.57 30.08
N ARG A 48 -0.89 -0.22 29.07
CA ARG A 48 -0.41 -0.04 27.69
C ARG A 48 0.50 1.18 27.55
N ASP A 49 0.22 2.27 28.26
CA ASP A 49 1.07 3.47 28.26
C ASP A 49 2.42 3.17 28.94
N VAL A 50 2.41 2.34 29.99
CA VAL A 50 3.63 1.92 30.66
C VAL A 50 4.47 1.02 29.73
N PHE A 51 3.82 0.10 29.03
CA PHE A 51 4.50 -0.76 28.05
C PHE A 51 5.05 0.07 26.87
N ALA A 52 4.27 0.98 26.34
CA ALA A 52 4.69 1.86 25.24
C ALA A 52 5.89 2.73 25.66
N ALA A 53 5.87 3.29 26.86
CA ALA A 53 6.98 4.08 27.39
C ALA A 53 8.27 3.26 27.49
N TRP A 54 8.19 2.00 27.97
CA TRP A 54 9.32 1.09 27.99
C TRP A 54 9.81 0.73 26.59
N LEU A 55 8.89 0.45 25.65
CA LEU A 55 9.22 0.00 24.32
C LEU A 55 10.01 1.04 23.52
N ILE A 56 9.65 2.33 23.65
CA ILE A 56 10.27 3.45 22.90
C ILE A 56 11.46 4.08 23.63
N THR A 57 12.00 3.44 24.69
CA THR A 57 13.23 3.94 25.31
C THR A 57 14.42 3.74 24.39
N PRO A 58 15.41 4.65 24.42
CA PRO A 58 16.65 4.49 23.63
C PRO A 58 17.40 3.21 23.91
N ASP A 59 17.30 2.71 25.14
CA ASP A 59 18.00 1.49 25.62
C ASP A 59 17.25 0.20 25.24
N ASN A 60 16.02 0.31 24.68
CA ASN A 60 15.29 -0.86 24.23
C ASN A 60 15.95 -1.47 22.99
N PRO A 61 16.41 -2.73 23.06
CA PRO A 61 17.21 -3.32 21.97
C PRO A 61 16.39 -3.75 20.76
N TRP A 62 15.06 -3.76 20.84
CA TRP A 62 14.22 -4.34 19.79
C TRP A 62 13.49 -3.29 18.96
N PHE A 63 12.94 -2.24 19.56
CA PHE A 63 12.03 -1.34 18.87
C PHE A 63 12.70 -0.59 17.72
N ALA A 64 13.80 0.13 18.01
CA ALA A 64 14.52 0.88 16.99
C ALA A 64 15.11 -0.05 15.92
N ARG A 65 15.61 -1.20 16.32
CA ARG A 65 16.13 -2.24 15.41
C ARG A 65 15.06 -2.77 14.48
N ASN A 66 13.92 -3.18 15.03
CA ASN A 66 12.82 -3.73 14.23
C ASN A 66 12.29 -2.70 13.22
N ILE A 67 12.01 -1.47 13.65
CA ILE A 67 11.50 -0.42 12.77
C ILE A 67 12.51 -0.08 11.67
N SER A 68 13.79 0.06 12.00
CA SER A 68 14.85 0.34 11.02
C SER A 68 14.98 -0.79 9.99
N ASN A 69 14.95 -2.04 10.46
CA ASN A 69 15.02 -3.21 9.59
C ASN A 69 13.78 -3.36 8.70
N ARG A 70 12.58 -3.10 9.23
CA ARG A 70 11.34 -3.11 8.44
C ARG A 70 11.33 -2.03 7.36
N LEU A 71 11.70 -0.79 7.69
CA LEU A 71 11.76 0.29 6.71
C LEU A 71 12.76 -0.02 5.59
N TRP A 72 13.93 -0.55 5.96
CA TRP A 72 14.91 -1.03 5.00
C TRP A 72 14.34 -2.13 4.09
N ALA A 73 13.67 -3.12 4.68
CA ALA A 73 13.06 -4.23 3.95
C ALA A 73 11.95 -3.75 2.99
N TRP A 74 11.12 -2.81 3.41
CA TRP A 74 10.07 -2.25 2.56
C TRP A 74 10.63 -1.50 1.35
N LEU A 75 11.71 -0.76 1.54
CA LEU A 75 12.32 0.02 0.47
C LEU A 75 13.22 -0.83 -0.45
N LEU A 76 13.94 -1.79 0.11
CA LEU A 76 14.95 -2.57 -0.63
C LEU A 76 14.55 -4.05 -0.84
N GLY A 77 13.32 -4.45 -0.46
CA GLY A 77 12.77 -5.78 -0.72
C GLY A 77 13.35 -6.91 0.12
N ARG A 78 14.35 -6.62 0.96
CA ARG A 78 14.98 -7.56 1.88
C ARG A 78 15.45 -6.83 3.13
N GLY A 79 15.26 -7.41 4.31
CA GLY A 79 15.81 -6.89 5.55
C GLY A 79 17.33 -7.06 5.66
N ILE A 80 17.96 -6.21 6.44
CA ILE A 80 19.36 -6.40 6.88
C ILE A 80 19.42 -7.65 7.78
N ILE A 81 18.40 -7.84 8.63
CA ILE A 81 18.02 -9.13 9.21
C ILE A 81 16.92 -9.68 8.32
N HIS A 82 17.09 -10.86 7.79
CA HIS A 82 16.12 -11.50 6.92
C HIS A 82 15.66 -12.82 7.53
N GLU A 83 14.40 -13.06 7.72
CA GLU A 83 13.14 -12.33 7.53
C GLU A 83 13.03 -11.09 8.45
N PRO A 84 12.40 -9.99 8.00
CA PRO A 84 12.49 -8.73 8.73
C PRO A 84 11.97 -8.73 10.17
N ASP A 85 11.03 -9.61 10.49
CA ASP A 85 10.42 -9.70 11.81
C ASP A 85 11.07 -10.79 12.69
N ASP A 86 12.02 -11.54 12.16
CA ASP A 86 12.68 -12.66 12.85
C ASP A 86 13.99 -12.22 13.51
N ILE A 87 13.87 -11.33 14.50
CA ILE A 87 15.01 -10.78 15.24
C ILE A 87 15.37 -11.72 16.38
N ARG A 88 16.32 -12.61 16.11
CA ARG A 88 16.83 -13.62 17.07
C ARG A 88 18.36 -13.65 17.08
N PRO A 89 18.98 -14.15 18.16
CA PRO A 89 20.44 -14.27 18.24
C PRO A 89 21.06 -15.17 17.16
N ASP A 90 20.32 -16.18 16.70
CA ASP A 90 20.74 -17.14 15.67
C ASP A 90 20.43 -16.65 14.24
N ASN A 91 19.81 -15.47 14.08
CA ASN A 91 19.58 -14.79 12.81
C ASN A 91 20.29 -13.42 12.78
N PRO A 92 21.61 -13.38 12.63
CA PRO A 92 22.36 -12.15 12.71
C PRO A 92 22.12 -11.26 11.46
N PRO A 93 22.26 -9.92 11.59
CA PRO A 93 22.18 -9.01 10.47
C PRO A 93 23.31 -9.27 9.47
N SER A 94 23.00 -9.17 8.16
CA SER A 94 23.99 -9.29 7.09
C SER A 94 25.02 -8.15 7.11
N ASN A 95 24.63 -6.98 7.64
CA ASN A 95 25.49 -5.81 7.85
C ASN A 95 25.18 -5.17 9.22
N PRO A 96 25.85 -5.61 10.31
CA PRO A 96 25.61 -5.08 11.65
C PRO A 96 25.87 -3.57 11.77
N ALA A 97 26.91 -3.08 11.12
CA ALA A 97 27.29 -1.66 11.17
C ALA A 97 26.22 -0.77 10.55
N LEU A 98 25.65 -1.18 9.44
CA LEU A 98 24.56 -0.47 8.78
C LEU A 98 23.30 -0.42 9.66
N LEU A 99 22.92 -1.56 10.23
CA LEU A 99 21.74 -1.63 11.10
C LEU A 99 21.91 -0.74 12.33
N THR A 100 23.06 -0.82 13.01
CA THR A 100 23.37 0.04 14.16
C THR A 100 23.36 1.53 13.79
N TYR A 101 23.84 1.89 12.59
CA TYR A 101 23.75 3.25 12.09
C TYR A 101 22.31 3.74 11.97
N LEU A 102 21.43 2.95 11.34
CA LEU A 102 20.02 3.28 11.17
C LEU A 102 19.27 3.35 12.51
N GLU A 103 19.55 2.43 13.42
CA GLU A 103 19.02 2.46 14.81
C GLU A 103 19.37 3.77 15.50
N ARG A 104 20.65 4.15 15.46
CA ARG A 104 21.14 5.39 16.06
C ARG A 104 20.48 6.62 15.43
N GLU A 105 20.40 6.67 14.11
CA GLU A 105 19.74 7.78 13.41
C GLU A 105 18.26 7.91 13.80
N LEU A 106 17.55 6.81 13.96
CA LEU A 106 16.16 6.80 14.39
C LEU A 106 16.02 7.36 15.82
N VAL A 107 16.81 6.86 16.76
CA VAL A 107 16.77 7.28 18.17
C VAL A 107 17.19 8.75 18.32
N THR A 108 18.32 9.16 17.72
CA THR A 108 18.86 10.53 17.80
C THR A 108 17.87 11.55 17.24
N ASN A 109 17.13 11.20 16.19
CA ASN A 109 16.12 12.04 15.57
C ASN A 109 14.71 11.83 16.15
N ARG A 110 14.61 11.38 17.41
CA ARG A 110 13.35 11.24 18.17
C ARG A 110 12.31 10.39 17.42
N TYR A 111 12.72 9.28 16.87
CA TYR A 111 11.89 8.34 16.11
C TYR A 111 11.19 8.97 14.89
N ASN A 112 11.82 9.97 14.28
CA ASN A 112 11.33 10.59 13.06
C ASN A 112 11.52 9.64 11.87
N LEU A 113 10.45 8.96 11.48
CA LEU A 113 10.46 8.02 10.35
C LEU A 113 10.74 8.71 9.02
N GLN A 114 10.28 9.96 8.81
CA GLN A 114 10.55 10.70 7.57
C GLN A 114 12.04 10.97 7.39
N HIS A 115 12.78 11.23 8.51
CA HIS A 115 14.22 11.37 8.46
C HIS A 115 14.88 10.07 8.01
N LEU A 116 14.47 8.93 8.56
CA LEU A 116 15.01 7.62 8.21
C LEU A 116 14.70 7.26 6.74
N TYR A 117 13.47 7.50 6.27
CA TYR A 117 13.12 7.37 4.85
C TYR A 117 14.05 8.20 3.96
N ARG A 118 14.28 9.46 4.31
CA ARG A 118 15.13 10.35 3.52
C ARG A 118 16.57 9.83 3.43
N ILE A 119 17.14 9.32 4.52
CA ILE A 119 18.48 8.74 4.52
C ILE A 119 18.55 7.52 3.59
N ILE A 120 17.59 6.61 3.69
CA ILE A 120 17.60 5.38 2.89
C ILE A 120 17.38 5.70 1.41
N LEU A 121 16.39 6.52 1.06
CA LEU A 121 16.06 6.88 -0.32
C LEU A 121 17.18 7.65 -1.02
N ASN A 122 17.94 8.47 -0.29
CA ASN A 122 19.11 9.19 -0.83
C ASN A 122 20.39 8.35 -0.83
N SER A 123 20.35 7.12 -0.31
CA SER A 123 21.53 6.25 -0.31
C SER A 123 21.86 5.76 -1.73
N ARG A 124 23.14 5.54 -1.99
CA ARG A 124 23.58 4.91 -3.25
C ARG A 124 23.01 3.52 -3.40
N THR A 125 22.79 2.80 -2.31
CA THR A 125 22.20 1.45 -2.32
C THR A 125 20.80 1.45 -2.89
N TYR A 126 19.96 2.41 -2.50
CA TYR A 126 18.62 2.54 -3.05
C TYR A 126 18.62 2.93 -4.54
N GLN A 127 19.62 3.71 -4.95
CA GLN A 127 19.77 4.20 -6.33
C GLN A 127 20.54 3.24 -7.25
N HIS A 128 20.85 2.03 -6.79
CA HIS A 128 21.47 1.01 -7.64
C HIS A 128 20.56 0.58 -8.78
N SER A 129 21.16 0.34 -9.95
CA SER A 129 20.49 -0.32 -11.06
C SER A 129 20.01 -1.73 -10.65
N PRO A 130 18.85 -2.19 -11.15
CA PRO A 130 18.43 -3.57 -10.97
C PRO A 130 19.31 -4.59 -11.71
N VAL A 131 20.14 -4.14 -12.66
CA VAL A 131 21.03 -5.00 -13.43
C VAL A 131 22.31 -5.26 -12.66
N LEU A 132 22.51 -6.51 -12.24
CA LEU A 132 23.76 -6.97 -11.64
C LEU A 132 24.92 -6.93 -12.65
N ARG A 133 26.01 -6.23 -12.32
CA ARG A 133 27.23 -6.24 -13.16
C ARG A 133 27.98 -7.58 -13.05
N VAL A 134 28.01 -8.13 -11.84
CA VAL A 134 28.67 -9.42 -11.57
C VAL A 134 27.67 -10.30 -10.78
N PRO A 135 27.11 -11.35 -11.38
CA PRO A 135 26.25 -12.29 -10.69
C PRO A 135 27.01 -13.00 -9.56
N SER A 136 26.46 -12.95 -8.36
CA SER A 136 27.02 -13.62 -7.20
C SER A 136 25.89 -14.11 -6.29
N PRO A 137 25.99 -15.31 -5.69
CA PRO A 137 25.00 -15.77 -4.71
C PRO A 137 24.85 -14.83 -3.52
N ALA A 138 25.91 -14.11 -3.15
CA ALA A 138 25.89 -13.13 -2.06
C ALA A 138 25.39 -11.76 -2.47
N ALA A 139 25.16 -11.49 -3.77
CA ALA A 139 24.79 -10.18 -4.27
C ALA A 139 23.49 -9.65 -3.64
N ALA A 140 22.47 -10.50 -3.53
CA ALA A 140 21.19 -10.14 -2.93
C ALA A 140 21.32 -9.83 -1.43
N ALA A 141 22.12 -10.59 -0.71
CA ALA A 141 22.35 -10.40 0.73
C ALA A 141 23.12 -9.10 1.02
N ASN A 142 23.96 -8.65 0.07
CA ASN A 142 24.79 -7.46 0.17
C ASN A 142 24.20 -6.24 -0.55
N PHE A 143 22.95 -6.31 -1.02
CA PHE A 143 22.27 -5.20 -1.72
C PHE A 143 23.08 -4.66 -2.90
N ALA A 144 23.73 -5.54 -3.69
CA ALA A 144 24.60 -5.16 -4.79
C ALA A 144 23.85 -4.62 -6.03
N SER A 145 22.54 -4.79 -6.08
CA SER A 145 21.61 -4.20 -7.05
C SER A 145 20.28 -3.91 -6.39
N TYR A 146 19.48 -3.05 -7.00
CA TYR A 146 18.10 -2.85 -6.57
C TYR A 146 17.23 -4.05 -7.03
N PRO A 147 16.54 -4.76 -6.14
CA PRO A 147 15.73 -5.91 -6.57
C PRO A 147 14.44 -5.42 -7.25
N LEU A 148 14.23 -5.83 -8.49
CA LEU A 148 12.96 -5.61 -9.16
C LEU A 148 11.84 -6.33 -8.41
N ARG A 149 10.85 -5.57 -7.98
CA ARG A 149 9.69 -6.09 -7.28
C ARG A 149 8.43 -5.57 -7.92
N ARG A 150 7.46 -6.45 -8.12
CA ARG A 150 6.12 -6.00 -8.47
C ARG A 150 5.55 -5.15 -7.34
N MET A 151 4.77 -4.13 -7.69
CA MET A 151 4.00 -3.38 -6.68
C MET A 151 3.10 -4.32 -5.88
N ASP A 152 2.96 -4.04 -4.59
CA ASP A 152 1.99 -4.75 -3.73
C ASP A 152 0.57 -4.58 -4.26
N ALA A 153 -0.29 -5.56 -4.00
CA ALA A 153 -1.65 -5.60 -4.52
C ALA A 153 -2.45 -4.32 -4.21
N GLU A 154 -2.31 -3.83 -2.98
CA GLU A 154 -2.99 -2.62 -2.51
C GLU A 154 -2.49 -1.37 -3.24
N VAL A 155 -1.17 -1.25 -3.40
CA VAL A 155 -0.56 -0.12 -4.10
C VAL A 155 -0.95 -0.12 -5.58
N LEU A 156 -0.96 -1.31 -6.21
CA LEU A 156 -1.32 -1.45 -7.62
C LEU A 156 -2.77 -1.05 -7.88
N ILE A 157 -3.72 -1.54 -7.07
CA ILE A 157 -5.14 -1.18 -7.27
C ILE A 157 -5.41 0.28 -6.95
N ASP A 158 -4.77 0.84 -5.92
CA ASP A 158 -4.92 2.25 -5.58
C ASP A 158 -4.30 3.15 -6.66
N ALA A 159 -3.18 2.74 -7.28
CA ALA A 159 -2.62 3.44 -8.45
C ALA A 159 -3.59 3.42 -9.64
N LEU A 160 -4.18 2.25 -9.96
CA LEU A 160 -5.19 2.13 -11.01
C LEU A 160 -6.42 3.00 -10.71
N ASN A 161 -6.89 3.01 -9.46
CA ASN A 161 -8.00 3.85 -9.02
C ASN A 161 -7.67 5.34 -9.16
N LYS A 162 -6.46 5.75 -8.77
CA LYS A 162 -5.99 7.14 -8.89
C LYS A 162 -5.91 7.59 -10.34
N ILE A 163 -5.33 6.76 -11.21
CA ILE A 163 -5.21 7.05 -12.65
C ILE A 163 -6.59 7.19 -13.30
N THR A 164 -7.49 6.28 -12.99
CA THR A 164 -8.82 6.24 -13.61
C THR A 164 -9.86 7.15 -12.96
N GLY A 165 -9.60 7.60 -11.72
CA GLY A 165 -10.60 8.30 -10.91
C GLY A 165 -11.75 7.39 -10.45
N ALA A 166 -11.51 6.08 -10.43
CA ALA A 166 -12.47 5.08 -9.98
C ALA A 166 -12.19 4.66 -8.52
N THR A 167 -13.13 3.92 -7.95
CA THR A 167 -12.97 3.24 -6.65
C THR A 167 -13.24 1.76 -6.81
N ASP A 168 -12.79 0.97 -5.83
CA ASP A 168 -13.15 -0.44 -5.71
C ASP A 168 -13.95 -0.68 -4.45
N LEU A 169 -14.85 -1.65 -4.52
CA LEU A 169 -15.59 -2.12 -3.35
C LEU A 169 -14.88 -3.33 -2.75
N TYR A 170 -14.70 -3.30 -1.46
CA TYR A 170 -14.13 -4.40 -0.70
C TYR A 170 -15.19 -5.07 0.13
N THR A 171 -15.04 -6.38 0.34
CA THR A 171 -15.98 -7.18 1.10
C THR A 171 -15.34 -7.73 2.36
N SER A 172 -16.12 -7.84 3.42
CA SER A 172 -15.75 -8.49 4.67
C SER A 172 -16.65 -9.70 4.92
N ALA A 173 -16.08 -10.73 5.52
CA ALA A 173 -16.86 -11.85 6.04
C ALA A 173 -17.71 -11.45 7.27
N ILE A 174 -17.39 -10.34 7.92
CA ILE A 174 -18.12 -9.78 9.05
C ILE A 174 -19.12 -8.76 8.51
N PRO A 175 -20.43 -8.97 8.68
CA PRO A 175 -21.45 -8.08 8.11
C PRO A 175 -21.57 -6.76 8.86
N GLU A 176 -22.20 -5.78 8.23
CA GLU A 176 -22.64 -4.56 8.90
C GLU A 176 -23.66 -4.87 10.03
N PRO A 177 -23.69 -4.12 11.12
CA PRO A 177 -22.92 -2.90 11.39
C PRO A 177 -21.53 -3.12 12.01
N PHE A 178 -21.10 -4.37 12.15
CA PHE A 178 -19.84 -4.70 12.83
C PHE A 178 -18.60 -4.35 11.98
N THR A 179 -18.75 -4.36 10.65
CA THR A 179 -17.72 -3.90 9.72
C THR A 179 -18.37 -2.93 8.74
N TYR A 180 -17.90 -1.69 8.73
CA TYR A 180 -18.28 -0.67 7.76
C TYR A 180 -17.06 -0.27 6.93
N ILE A 181 -17.18 -0.34 5.61
CA ILE A 181 -16.11 0.01 4.68
C ILE A 181 -16.65 1.12 3.77
N PRO A 182 -16.09 2.34 3.86
CA PRO A 182 -16.44 3.42 2.95
C PRO A 182 -16.26 3.03 1.49
N ALA A 183 -17.12 3.51 0.60
CA ALA A 183 -17.04 3.20 -0.83
C ALA A 183 -15.78 3.77 -1.52
N ASP A 184 -15.16 4.78 -0.92
CA ASP A 184 -13.94 5.43 -1.38
C ASP A 184 -12.69 5.00 -0.60
N GLN A 185 -12.79 3.92 0.22
CA GLN A 185 -11.69 3.41 1.03
C GLN A 185 -10.53 2.97 0.13
N PRO A 186 -9.31 3.53 0.31
CA PRO A 186 -8.13 3.02 -0.38
C PRO A 186 -7.75 1.62 0.11
N ALA A 187 -7.25 0.78 -0.79
CA ALA A 187 -6.82 -0.57 -0.45
C ALA A 187 -5.69 -0.60 0.59
N ILE A 188 -4.77 0.37 0.50
CA ILE A 188 -3.65 0.49 1.46
C ILE A 188 -4.12 0.80 2.89
N ALA A 189 -5.29 1.37 3.05
CA ALA A 189 -5.86 1.73 4.35
C ALA A 189 -6.89 0.71 4.87
N LEU A 190 -7.02 -0.46 4.24
CA LEU A 190 -7.86 -1.54 4.74
C LEU A 190 -7.32 -2.08 6.06
N PRO A 191 -8.15 -2.21 7.11
CA PRO A 191 -7.69 -2.47 8.47
C PRO A 191 -7.06 -3.85 8.66
N ASP A 192 -7.52 -4.86 7.93
CA ASP A 192 -6.99 -6.22 8.04
C ASP A 192 -7.19 -7.06 6.78
N GLY A 193 -6.62 -8.27 6.77
CA GLY A 193 -6.67 -9.20 5.63
C GLY A 193 -8.04 -9.87 5.40
N SER A 194 -8.98 -9.77 6.35
CA SER A 194 -10.33 -10.32 6.18
C SER A 194 -11.18 -9.50 5.20
N ILE A 195 -10.82 -8.22 5.03
CA ILE A 195 -11.46 -7.32 4.06
C ILE A 195 -10.67 -7.40 2.76
N THR A 196 -11.27 -7.93 1.72
CA THR A 196 -10.56 -8.29 0.48
C THR A 196 -11.38 -8.05 -0.78
N SER A 197 -10.76 -8.28 -1.92
CA SER A 197 -11.40 -8.37 -3.23
C SER A 197 -10.70 -9.45 -4.07
N PRO A 198 -11.32 -9.94 -5.15
CA PRO A 198 -10.68 -10.89 -6.07
C PRO A 198 -9.33 -10.39 -6.61
N PHE A 199 -9.21 -9.08 -6.85
CA PHE A 199 -7.95 -8.45 -7.26
C PHE A 199 -6.87 -8.58 -6.19
N LEU A 200 -7.18 -8.17 -4.95
CA LEU A 200 -6.22 -8.20 -3.85
C LEU A 200 -5.73 -9.63 -3.56
N ALA A 201 -6.65 -10.59 -3.57
CA ALA A 201 -6.31 -12.01 -3.39
C ALA A 201 -5.42 -12.54 -4.52
N LEU A 202 -5.75 -12.23 -5.79
CA LEU A 202 -4.96 -12.66 -6.94
C LEU A 202 -3.55 -12.06 -6.95
N PHE A 203 -3.41 -10.80 -6.49
CA PHE A 203 -2.14 -10.08 -6.49
C PHE A 203 -1.33 -10.24 -5.19
N GLY A 204 -1.72 -11.19 -4.33
CA GLY A 204 -0.87 -11.68 -3.23
C GLY A 204 -0.97 -10.90 -1.95
N ARG A 205 -2.05 -10.15 -1.71
CA ARG A 205 -2.31 -9.57 -0.39
C ARG A 205 -2.44 -10.68 0.64
N SER A 206 -1.88 -10.47 1.84
CA SER A 206 -2.07 -11.41 2.94
C SER A 206 -3.55 -11.62 3.24
N ALA A 207 -3.94 -12.88 3.41
CA ALA A 207 -5.29 -13.26 3.84
C ALA A 207 -5.47 -13.18 5.36
N ARG A 208 -4.41 -12.89 6.11
CA ARG A 208 -4.43 -12.83 7.57
C ARG A 208 -4.46 -11.39 8.07
N ALA A 209 -5.07 -11.21 9.24
CA ALA A 209 -5.15 -9.91 9.91
C ALA A 209 -3.77 -9.34 10.33
N THR A 210 -2.78 -10.20 10.53
CA THR A 210 -1.42 -9.82 10.91
C THR A 210 -0.70 -9.00 9.83
N GLY A 211 -1.02 -9.23 8.55
CA GLY A 211 -0.46 -8.47 7.42
C GLY A 211 1.08 -8.55 7.31
N MET A 212 1.70 -9.61 7.85
CA MET A 212 3.16 -9.78 7.79
C MET A 212 3.65 -9.90 6.36
N VAL A 213 4.85 -9.43 6.10
CA VAL A 213 5.48 -9.51 4.77
C VAL A 213 5.63 -10.96 4.32
N SER A 214 5.95 -11.88 5.24
CA SER A 214 6.07 -13.32 4.98
C SER A 214 4.76 -14.01 4.57
N GLU A 215 3.63 -13.38 4.83
CA GLU A 215 2.30 -13.90 4.45
C GLU A 215 1.83 -13.41 3.07
N ARG A 216 2.58 -12.50 2.45
CA ARG A 216 2.29 -12.00 1.11
C ARG A 216 2.87 -12.92 0.06
N ASP A 217 2.11 -13.22 -0.96
CA ASP A 217 2.61 -13.92 -2.15
C ASP A 217 2.81 -12.94 -3.32
N ASN A 218 3.94 -12.27 -3.29
CA ASN A 218 4.30 -11.30 -4.32
C ASN A 218 4.97 -11.94 -5.55
N LYS A 219 5.04 -13.28 -5.63
CA LYS A 219 5.58 -13.97 -6.80
C LYS A 219 4.70 -13.76 -8.01
N PRO A 220 5.27 -13.37 -9.15
CA PRO A 220 4.50 -13.24 -10.39
C PRO A 220 3.97 -14.60 -10.84
N ILE A 221 2.68 -14.66 -11.16
CA ILE A 221 2.04 -15.85 -11.73
C ILE A 221 1.31 -15.49 -13.03
N PRO A 222 1.18 -16.41 -14.00
CA PRO A 222 0.53 -16.14 -15.29
C PRO A 222 -0.89 -15.58 -15.18
N ALA A 223 -1.65 -15.99 -14.18
CA ALA A 223 -3.01 -15.51 -13.97
C ALA A 223 -3.09 -13.98 -13.73
N GLN A 224 -2.07 -13.39 -13.12
CA GLN A 224 -2.01 -11.94 -12.88
C GLN A 224 -1.83 -11.18 -14.19
N TRP A 225 -0.97 -11.67 -15.09
CA TRP A 225 -0.77 -11.10 -16.42
C TRP A 225 -2.05 -11.18 -17.26
N LEU A 226 -2.68 -12.36 -17.28
CA LEU A 226 -3.95 -12.55 -17.97
C LEU A 226 -5.05 -11.64 -17.41
N TYR A 227 -5.06 -11.41 -16.10
CA TYR A 227 -6.00 -10.51 -15.48
C TYR A 227 -5.80 -9.07 -15.94
N LEU A 228 -4.58 -8.55 -15.92
CA LEU A 228 -4.29 -7.19 -16.37
C LEU A 228 -4.60 -6.99 -17.85
N LEU A 229 -4.30 -8.00 -18.67
CA LEU A 229 -4.50 -7.94 -20.10
C LEU A 229 -5.99 -8.05 -20.52
N ASN A 230 -6.78 -8.90 -19.86
CA ASN A 230 -8.09 -9.34 -20.37
C ASN A 230 -9.27 -9.05 -19.43
N SER A 231 -9.03 -8.54 -18.23
CA SER A 231 -10.09 -8.38 -17.23
C SER A 231 -11.05 -7.24 -17.62
N SER A 232 -12.33 -7.56 -17.64
CA SER A 232 -13.39 -6.56 -17.80
C SER A 232 -13.43 -5.54 -16.65
N HIS A 233 -12.82 -5.86 -15.50
CA HIS A 233 -12.67 -4.94 -14.39
C HIS A 233 -11.75 -3.78 -14.76
N ILE A 234 -10.54 -4.07 -15.24
CA ILE A 234 -9.56 -3.05 -15.65
C ILE A 234 -10.07 -2.29 -16.87
N GLN A 235 -10.58 -3.01 -17.88
CA GLN A 235 -11.11 -2.40 -19.09
C GLN A 235 -12.22 -1.39 -18.79
N ARG A 236 -13.20 -1.76 -17.98
CA ARG A 236 -14.30 -0.84 -17.59
C ARG A 236 -13.79 0.40 -16.83
N LYS A 237 -12.80 0.20 -15.93
CA LYS A 237 -12.18 1.34 -15.23
C LYS A 237 -11.57 2.34 -16.20
N MET A 238 -10.89 1.86 -17.23
CA MET A 238 -10.29 2.73 -18.26
C MET A 238 -11.34 3.40 -19.13
N GLU A 239 -12.30 2.64 -19.66
CA GLU A 239 -13.35 3.15 -20.55
C GLU A 239 -14.27 4.18 -19.87
N GLN A 240 -14.59 3.95 -18.60
CA GLN A 240 -15.48 4.83 -17.82
C GLN A 240 -14.74 5.95 -17.10
N SER A 241 -13.42 5.94 -17.12
CA SER A 241 -12.57 6.90 -16.41
C SER A 241 -12.89 8.35 -16.78
N ALA A 242 -13.22 9.16 -15.76
CA ALA A 242 -13.37 10.58 -15.90
C ALA A 242 -12.02 11.29 -16.17
N ASN A 243 -10.98 10.84 -15.47
CA ASN A 243 -9.63 11.39 -15.59
C ASN A 243 -9.07 11.17 -17.00
N LEU A 244 -9.13 9.92 -17.49
CA LEU A 244 -8.66 9.61 -18.84
C LEU A 244 -9.48 10.30 -19.92
N LYS A 245 -10.79 10.48 -19.74
CA LYS A 245 -11.63 11.28 -20.66
C LYS A 245 -11.15 12.72 -20.76
N THR A 246 -10.78 13.31 -19.63
CA THR A 246 -10.26 14.69 -19.60
C THR A 246 -8.89 14.81 -20.28
N ILE A 247 -8.00 13.83 -20.03
CA ILE A 247 -6.67 13.80 -20.65
C ILE A 247 -6.80 13.62 -22.17
N MET A 248 -7.65 12.70 -22.62
CA MET A 248 -7.84 12.31 -24.02
C MET A 248 -8.89 13.16 -24.76
N ASP A 249 -9.15 14.37 -24.28
CA ASP A 249 -10.11 15.27 -24.93
C ASP A 249 -9.71 15.52 -26.41
N PRO A 250 -10.61 15.32 -27.37
CA PRO A 250 -10.30 15.48 -28.80
C PRO A 250 -9.86 16.88 -29.20
N SER A 251 -10.17 17.90 -28.40
CA SER A 251 -9.74 19.28 -28.65
C SER A 251 -8.26 19.52 -28.35
N ARG A 252 -7.63 18.62 -27.64
CA ARG A 252 -6.23 18.71 -27.21
C ARG A 252 -5.25 18.21 -28.29
N LYS A 253 -4.06 18.80 -28.29
CA LYS A 253 -2.99 18.37 -29.21
C LYS A 253 -2.40 17.03 -28.77
N ALA A 254 -2.12 16.15 -29.72
CA ALA A 254 -1.56 14.81 -29.45
C ALA A 254 -0.31 14.82 -28.55
N PRO A 255 0.69 15.70 -28.72
CA PRO A 255 1.84 15.76 -27.79
C PRO A 255 1.44 16.03 -26.34
N ALA A 256 0.48 16.89 -26.09
CA ALA A 256 0.03 17.20 -24.74
C ALA A 256 -0.74 16.03 -24.10
N ILE A 257 -1.49 15.26 -24.90
CA ILE A 257 -2.14 14.03 -24.44
C ILE A 257 -1.09 12.98 -24.04
N ILE A 258 -0.07 12.79 -24.88
CA ILE A 258 1.03 11.85 -24.61
C ILE A 258 1.75 12.23 -23.31
N GLU A 259 2.09 13.51 -23.16
CA GLU A 259 2.76 14.02 -21.97
C GLU A 259 1.96 13.75 -20.71
N ASP A 260 0.67 14.10 -20.70
CA ASP A 260 -0.20 13.89 -19.55
C ASP A 260 -0.44 12.40 -19.23
N LEU A 261 -0.52 11.52 -20.24
CA LEU A 261 -0.59 10.08 -20.02
C LEU A 261 0.68 9.56 -19.33
N TYR A 262 1.85 9.98 -19.80
CA TYR A 262 3.12 9.59 -19.19
C TYR A 262 3.27 10.13 -17.76
N LEU A 263 2.96 11.39 -17.54
CA LEU A 263 2.99 11.99 -16.21
C LEU A 263 2.02 11.31 -15.25
N THR A 264 0.83 10.96 -15.73
CA THR A 264 -0.21 10.34 -14.90
C THR A 264 0.10 8.87 -14.59
N ILE A 265 0.61 8.10 -15.54
CA ILE A 265 0.82 6.65 -15.42
C ILE A 265 2.25 6.32 -14.98
N MET A 266 3.25 6.96 -15.61
CA MET A 266 4.66 6.66 -15.41
C MET A 266 5.37 7.64 -14.46
N SER A 267 4.73 8.75 -14.10
CA SER A 267 5.31 9.82 -13.28
C SER A 267 6.60 10.44 -13.87
N ARG A 268 6.78 10.35 -15.17
CA ARG A 268 7.88 10.97 -15.93
C ARG A 268 7.43 11.52 -17.27
N PHE A 269 8.22 12.37 -17.86
CA PHE A 269 8.03 12.80 -19.25
C PHE A 269 8.34 11.69 -20.24
N PRO A 270 7.63 11.63 -21.39
CA PRO A 270 7.94 10.71 -22.48
C PRO A 270 9.27 11.08 -23.15
N THR A 271 10.00 10.09 -23.62
CA THR A 271 11.17 10.31 -24.48
C THR A 271 10.76 10.71 -25.89
N PRO A 272 11.63 11.36 -26.67
CA PRO A 272 11.35 11.68 -28.07
C PRO A 272 10.95 10.47 -28.92
N GLU A 273 11.53 9.31 -28.65
CA GLU A 273 11.24 8.05 -29.33
C GLU A 273 9.85 7.53 -29.00
N GLU A 274 9.44 7.62 -27.73
CA GLU A 274 8.09 7.25 -27.26
C GLU A 274 7.03 8.16 -27.88
N VAL A 275 7.29 9.47 -27.94
CA VAL A 275 6.42 10.43 -28.61
C VAL A 275 6.26 10.12 -30.09
N ALA A 276 7.37 9.78 -30.79
CA ALA A 276 7.33 9.42 -32.18
C ALA A 276 6.57 8.11 -32.42
N THR A 277 6.81 7.08 -31.60
CA THR A 277 6.14 5.77 -31.69
C THR A 277 4.64 5.89 -31.45
N ILE A 278 4.23 6.58 -30.40
CA ILE A 278 2.80 6.82 -30.12
C ILE A 278 2.21 7.73 -31.19
N GLY A 279 2.95 8.72 -31.66
CA GLY A 279 2.54 9.59 -32.76
C GLY A 279 2.17 8.83 -34.04
N ALA A 280 2.94 7.79 -34.35
CA ALA A 280 2.71 6.92 -35.51
C ALA A 280 1.62 5.86 -35.31
N TYR A 281 1.28 5.51 -34.05
CA TYR A 281 0.23 4.53 -33.76
C TYR A 281 -1.15 5.08 -34.07
N GLY A 282 -2.06 4.24 -34.56
CA GLY A 282 -3.46 4.55 -34.83
C GLY A 282 -3.86 4.27 -36.28
N GLN A 283 -5.15 4.15 -36.55
CA GLN A 283 -5.64 3.91 -37.90
C GLN A 283 -5.50 5.17 -38.76
N VAL A 284 -4.84 5.01 -39.87
CA VAL A 284 -4.86 6.02 -40.94
C VAL A 284 -6.28 6.07 -41.49
N GLN A 285 -7.09 7.06 -41.08
CA GLN A 285 -8.32 7.33 -41.79
C GLN A 285 -7.93 7.88 -43.17
N PRO A 286 -8.37 7.25 -44.26
CA PRO A 286 -8.22 7.88 -45.57
C PRO A 286 -8.91 9.24 -45.52
N ALA A 287 -8.14 10.28 -45.77
CA ALA A 287 -8.70 11.61 -45.86
C ALA A 287 -9.91 11.55 -46.80
N LYS A 288 -11.10 12.00 -46.33
CA LYS A 288 -12.23 12.25 -47.25
C LYS A 288 -11.67 13.05 -48.40
N PRO A 289 -11.95 12.66 -49.68
CA PRO A 289 -11.46 13.41 -50.80
C PRO A 289 -12.08 14.82 -50.76
N ALA A 290 -11.35 15.74 -50.15
CA ALA A 290 -11.65 17.16 -50.24
C ALA A 290 -11.20 17.57 -51.64
N ALA A 291 -12.17 17.97 -52.46
CA ALA A 291 -11.86 18.67 -53.69
C ALA A 291 -10.90 19.82 -53.36
N ALA A 292 -9.69 19.81 -53.92
CA ALA A 292 -8.59 20.74 -53.72
C ALA A 292 -7.82 20.60 -52.41
N ALA A 293 -7.10 19.47 -52.21
CA ALA A 293 -6.05 19.37 -51.20
C ALA A 293 -4.67 19.62 -51.86
N ASN A 294 -3.94 20.56 -51.30
CA ASN A 294 -2.56 20.85 -51.66
C ASN A 294 -1.67 19.61 -51.37
N PRO A 295 -0.92 19.02 -52.33
CA PRO A 295 -0.21 17.76 -52.19
C PRO A 295 1.01 17.79 -51.24
N ALA A 296 1.23 18.90 -50.55
CA ALA A 296 2.46 19.10 -49.76
C ALA A 296 2.31 18.88 -48.21
N LYS A 297 1.14 18.49 -47.71
CA LYS A 297 0.97 18.18 -46.29
C LYS A 297 0.62 16.69 -46.11
N PRO A 298 1.44 15.89 -45.43
CA PRO A 298 1.04 14.51 -45.10
C PRO A 298 -0.26 14.58 -44.28
N ALA A 299 -1.25 13.75 -44.68
CA ALA A 299 -2.49 13.61 -43.94
C ALA A 299 -2.15 13.20 -42.50
N GLY A 300 -2.37 14.07 -41.55
CA GLY A 300 -2.11 13.78 -40.13
C GLY A 300 -2.97 12.61 -39.68
N VAL A 301 -2.39 11.67 -38.96
CA VAL A 301 -3.11 10.57 -38.30
C VAL A 301 -4.01 11.19 -37.25
N VAL A 302 -5.34 11.12 -37.46
CA VAL A 302 -6.32 11.55 -36.46
C VAL A 302 -6.60 10.35 -35.56
N LYS A 303 -6.12 10.43 -34.33
CA LYS A 303 -6.36 9.40 -33.32
C LYS A 303 -7.78 9.47 -32.80
N ARG A 304 -8.43 8.31 -32.71
CA ARG A 304 -9.72 8.15 -32.03
C ARG A 304 -9.48 7.92 -30.53
N ARG A 305 -10.55 8.00 -29.75
CA ARG A 305 -10.50 7.73 -28.31
C ARG A 305 -9.99 6.32 -28.02
N GLU A 306 -10.39 5.33 -28.80
CA GLU A 306 -9.94 3.96 -28.68
C GLU A 306 -8.42 3.84 -28.82
N ASP A 307 -7.83 4.54 -29.80
CA ASP A 307 -6.38 4.55 -30.00
C ASP A 307 -5.62 5.10 -28.77
N TRP A 308 -6.19 6.08 -28.07
CA TRP A 308 -5.63 6.62 -26.82
C TRP A 308 -5.82 5.66 -25.64
N LEU A 309 -6.96 4.95 -25.57
CA LEU A 309 -7.19 3.92 -24.56
C LEU A 309 -6.20 2.77 -24.74
N ASP A 310 -5.89 2.36 -25.97
CA ASP A 310 -4.88 1.34 -26.25
C ASP A 310 -3.49 1.79 -25.79
N VAL A 311 -3.14 3.06 -25.97
CA VAL A 311 -1.88 3.63 -25.44
C VAL A 311 -1.86 3.58 -23.92
N ALA A 312 -2.93 4.02 -23.26
CA ALA A 312 -3.02 3.97 -21.80
C ALA A 312 -2.96 2.53 -21.28
N TRP A 313 -3.64 1.60 -21.96
CA TRP A 313 -3.59 0.18 -21.64
C TRP A 313 -2.17 -0.40 -21.79
N ALA A 314 -1.45 -0.04 -22.85
CA ALA A 314 -0.07 -0.47 -23.06
C ALA A 314 0.85 0.06 -21.96
N LEU A 315 0.69 1.31 -21.54
CA LEU A 315 1.46 1.90 -20.45
C LEU A 315 1.17 1.20 -19.11
N LEU A 316 -0.09 0.93 -18.79
CA LEU A 316 -0.50 0.22 -17.56
C LEU A 316 -0.02 -1.24 -17.51
N ASN A 317 0.21 -1.86 -18.66
CA ASN A 317 0.74 -3.22 -18.76
C ASN A 317 2.27 -3.27 -18.94
N SER A 318 2.93 -2.12 -18.94
CA SER A 318 4.38 -2.07 -19.05
C SER A 318 5.07 -2.54 -17.76
N SER A 319 6.27 -3.09 -17.91
CA SER A 319 7.08 -3.47 -16.75
C SER A 319 7.48 -2.25 -15.89
N GLU A 320 7.62 -1.07 -16.51
CA GLU A 320 7.93 0.16 -15.81
C GLU A 320 6.81 0.58 -14.84
N PHE A 321 5.53 0.37 -15.23
CA PHE A 321 4.41 0.66 -14.33
C PHE A 321 4.24 -0.41 -13.25
N LEU A 322 4.44 -1.69 -13.58
CA LEU A 322 4.09 -2.80 -12.70
C LEU A 322 5.16 -3.10 -11.64
N TYR A 323 6.41 -2.68 -11.87
CA TYR A 323 7.53 -2.99 -11.00
C TYR A 323 8.14 -1.72 -10.39
N LEU A 324 8.55 -1.86 -9.16
CA LEU A 324 9.41 -0.88 -8.48
C LEU A 324 10.85 -1.07 -8.96
N HIS A 325 11.49 0.02 -9.39
CA HIS A 325 12.84 0.04 -9.95
C HIS A 325 13.58 1.33 -9.57
#